data_42f2ff53d6e73684455e5ba86488dd09
#
_entry.id   42f2ff53d6e73684455e5ba86488dd09
#
_cell.length_a   1.000
_cell.length_b   1.000
_cell.length_c   1.000
_cell.angle_alpha   90.00
_cell.angle_beta   90.00
_cell.angle_gamma   90.00
#
_symmetry.space_group_name_H-M   'P 1'
#
loop_
_entity.id
_entity.type
_entity.pdbx_description
1 polymer ?
#
loop_
_entity_poly.entity_id
_entity_poly.type
_entity_poly.pdbx_seq_one_letter_code
_entity_poly.pdbx_strand_id
1 'polypeptide(L)'
;RWVFRIRLDKEEERVLAESEAPREIEYIDILLTNPQVEGAHVRDLSQLCHMNLIGSRLVRPNGEDELPDVDTILHVGDRIRVVVDMENKKSVLLLGMETSLPTDHKAQAHLVSRHIVVTKSELNGKRIGDLNVRATYHVSITRIRRAGIELLATRDLYLQLGDRITVVGEERAVDRVEKLFGNSAKRLDIPNLASIFLGIAIGVAFGMLPIVLPGLSQPFKLGIAGGSLIVAILLGCFGPKMHIITYTTSSANLMIREIGIAMFLAAVGFGAGKTFIPTLLDGGYVWIGYG
;
A
#
# COMPACT_ATOMS: atom_id res chain seq x y z
N ARG A 1 14.86 28.93 -15.13
CA ARG A 1 16.03 27.98 -15.21
C ARG A 1 17.30 28.56 -14.58
N TRP A 2 17.50 29.84 -14.54
CA TRP A 2 18.75 30.46 -14.06
C TRP A 2 18.74 30.83 -12.57
N VAL A 3 17.60 31.04 -11.97
CA VAL A 3 17.46 31.54 -10.59
C VAL A 3 17.59 30.45 -9.53
N PHE A 4 17.27 29.17 -9.81
CA PHE A 4 17.28 28.13 -8.78
C PHE A 4 18.26 26.98 -9.00
N ARG A 5 19.09 26.95 -10.06
CA ARG A 5 20.07 25.86 -10.33
C ARG A 5 19.54 24.43 -10.13
N ILE A 6 18.22 24.22 -10.18
CA ILE A 6 17.59 22.93 -10.04
C ILE A 6 17.80 22.18 -11.35
N ARG A 7 18.53 21.09 -11.31
CA ARG A 7 18.64 20.13 -12.42
C ARG A 7 17.41 19.24 -12.37
N LEU A 8 16.38 19.62 -13.10
CA LEU A 8 15.11 18.88 -13.18
C LEU A 8 15.35 17.41 -13.56
N ASP A 9 16.28 17.14 -14.47
CA ASP A 9 16.62 15.79 -14.92
C ASP A 9 17.14 14.90 -13.76
N LYS A 10 17.95 15.45 -12.84
CA LYS A 10 18.44 14.72 -11.67
C LYS A 10 17.38 14.59 -10.56
N GLU A 11 16.49 15.55 -10.44
CA GLU A 11 15.41 15.51 -9.47
C GLU A 11 14.32 14.53 -9.94
N GLU A 12 14.05 14.48 -11.24
CA GLU A 12 13.14 13.53 -11.87
C GLU A 12 13.66 12.10 -11.77
N GLU A 13 14.96 11.87 -12.04
CA GLU A 13 15.61 10.57 -11.79
C GLU A 13 15.55 10.17 -10.31
N ARG A 14 15.71 11.11 -9.39
CA ARG A 14 15.67 10.86 -7.95
C ARG A 14 14.27 10.54 -7.46
N VAL A 15 13.26 11.29 -7.91
CA VAL A 15 11.85 11.04 -7.61
C VAL A 15 11.38 9.73 -8.24
N LEU A 16 11.82 9.40 -9.44
CA LEU A 16 11.54 8.12 -10.09
C LEU A 16 12.22 6.98 -9.33
N ALA A 17 13.49 7.11 -8.95
CA ALA A 17 14.21 6.12 -8.17
C ALA A 17 13.60 5.93 -6.76
N GLU A 18 13.13 6.99 -6.11
CA GLU A 18 12.42 6.92 -4.83
C GLU A 18 10.98 6.36 -4.97
N SER A 19 10.31 6.57 -6.11
CA SER A 19 8.95 6.07 -6.36
C SER A 19 8.93 4.66 -6.96
N GLU A 20 9.98 4.25 -7.66
CA GLU A 20 10.11 2.93 -8.29
C GLU A 20 10.79 1.89 -7.39
N ALA A 21 11.46 2.30 -6.30
CA ALA A 21 11.91 1.34 -5.32
C ALA A 21 10.68 0.85 -4.54
N PRO A 22 10.10 -0.34 -4.84
CA PRO A 22 9.17 -0.95 -3.93
C PRO A 22 9.93 -1.07 -2.61
N ARG A 23 9.34 -0.64 -1.50
CA ARG A 23 9.89 -0.90 -0.17
C ARG A 23 10.04 -2.40 -0.07
N GLU A 24 11.24 -2.90 -0.31
CA GLU A 24 11.53 -4.32 -0.23
C GLU A 24 11.43 -4.71 1.23
N ILE A 25 10.40 -5.46 1.54
CA ILE A 25 10.19 -6.07 2.84
C ILE A 25 10.91 -7.40 2.81
N GLU A 26 11.87 -7.58 3.70
CA GLU A 26 12.65 -8.81 3.81
C GLU A 26 12.32 -9.59 5.08
N TYR A 27 12.57 -10.89 5.01
CA TYR A 27 12.67 -11.76 6.19
C TYR A 27 14.13 -11.78 6.64
N ILE A 28 14.34 -11.49 7.91
CA ILE A 28 15.66 -11.58 8.53
C ILE A 28 15.58 -12.57 9.67
N ASP A 29 16.48 -13.52 9.66
CA ASP A 29 16.67 -14.48 10.76
C ASP A 29 17.76 -13.96 11.69
N ILE A 30 17.44 -13.80 12.96
CA ILE A 30 18.33 -13.21 13.97
C ILE A 30 18.50 -14.18 15.12
N LEU A 31 19.75 -14.44 15.48
CA LEU A 31 20.10 -15.04 16.76
C LEU A 31 20.17 -13.91 17.79
N LEU A 32 19.29 -13.93 18.77
CA LEU A 32 19.23 -12.95 19.83
C LEU A 32 20.45 -13.07 20.72
N THR A 33 21.32 -12.06 20.71
CA THR A 33 22.56 -12.01 21.49
C THR A 33 22.63 -10.79 22.40
N ASN A 34 21.73 -9.83 22.21
CA ASN A 34 21.70 -8.62 23.04
C ASN A 34 21.10 -8.97 24.42
N PRO A 35 21.83 -8.72 25.53
CA PRO A 35 21.32 -8.97 26.88
C PRO A 35 20.03 -8.23 27.23
N GLN A 36 19.73 -7.11 26.58
CA GLN A 36 18.49 -6.34 26.79
C GLN A 36 17.24 -7.06 26.32
N VAL A 37 17.41 -8.11 25.53
CA VAL A 37 16.29 -8.94 25.05
C VAL A 37 15.90 -10.00 26.08
N GLU A 38 16.75 -10.31 27.05
CA GLU A 38 16.48 -11.33 28.08
C GLU A 38 15.23 -10.96 28.91
N GLY A 39 14.21 -11.79 28.83
CA GLY A 39 12.93 -11.55 29.50
C GLY A 39 12.02 -10.49 28.88
N ALA A 40 12.44 -9.88 27.76
CA ALA A 40 11.61 -8.91 27.03
C ALA A 40 10.50 -9.63 26.26
N HIS A 41 9.39 -8.96 26.04
CA HIS A 41 8.31 -9.47 25.19
C HIS A 41 8.56 -9.09 23.72
N VAL A 42 8.00 -9.86 22.79
CA VAL A 42 8.10 -9.58 21.34
C VAL A 42 7.61 -8.16 20.99
N ARG A 43 6.59 -7.64 21.69
CA ARG A 43 6.11 -6.25 21.52
C ARG A 43 7.19 -5.20 21.84
N ASP A 44 8.08 -5.51 22.78
CA ASP A 44 9.11 -4.58 23.25
C ASP A 44 10.24 -4.43 22.23
N LEU A 45 10.40 -5.42 21.34
CA LEU A 45 11.38 -5.35 20.25
C LEU A 45 11.14 -4.14 19.34
N SER A 46 9.86 -3.80 19.10
CA SER A 46 9.51 -2.63 18.31
C SER A 46 9.97 -1.32 18.95
N GLN A 47 9.99 -1.26 20.29
CA GLN A 47 10.50 -0.11 21.04
C GLN A 47 12.01 -0.09 21.05
N LEU A 48 12.67 -1.24 21.26
CA LEU A 48 14.13 -1.37 21.27
C LEU A 48 14.75 -0.98 19.93
N CYS A 49 14.08 -1.33 18.83
CA CYS A 49 14.57 -1.01 17.48
C CYS A 49 14.03 0.32 16.93
N HIS A 50 13.14 1.01 17.66
CA HIS A 50 12.42 2.22 17.20
C HIS A 50 11.70 2.05 15.86
N MET A 51 11.16 0.85 15.59
CA MET A 51 10.54 0.51 14.32
C MET A 51 9.47 -0.57 14.48
N ASN A 52 8.54 -0.63 13.52
CA ASN A 52 7.59 -1.72 13.46
C ASN A 52 8.25 -2.97 12.89
N LEU A 53 8.20 -4.06 13.64
CA LEU A 53 8.64 -5.37 13.19
C LEU A 53 7.60 -6.43 13.56
N ILE A 54 7.57 -7.51 12.79
CA ILE A 54 6.63 -8.60 12.99
C ILE A 54 7.42 -9.89 13.09
N GLY A 55 7.38 -10.53 14.27
CA GLY A 55 7.90 -11.88 14.44
C GLY A 55 7.02 -12.89 13.70
N SER A 56 7.62 -13.67 12.81
CA SER A 56 6.92 -14.69 12.03
C SER A 56 7.23 -16.11 12.45
N ARG A 57 8.36 -16.33 13.14
CA ARG A 57 8.79 -17.64 13.63
C ARG A 57 9.80 -17.46 14.76
N LEU A 58 9.72 -18.27 15.80
CA LEU A 58 10.66 -18.31 16.90
C LEU A 58 11.13 -19.75 17.10
N VAL A 59 12.44 -19.95 17.12
CA VAL A 59 13.06 -21.24 17.38
C VAL A 59 13.91 -21.13 18.64
N ARG A 60 13.55 -21.90 19.65
CA ARG A 60 14.25 -21.98 20.92
C ARG A 60 15.56 -22.78 20.78
N PRO A 61 16.54 -22.59 21.67
CA PRO A 61 17.76 -23.41 21.69
C PRO A 61 17.49 -24.92 21.86
N ASN A 62 16.39 -25.29 22.52
CA ASN A 62 15.93 -26.69 22.68
C ASN A 62 15.32 -27.29 21.42
N GLY A 63 15.19 -26.50 20.32
CA GLY A 63 14.60 -26.94 19.06
C GLY A 63 13.08 -26.78 18.96
N GLU A 64 12.43 -26.23 19.99
CA GLU A 64 11.01 -25.87 19.90
C GLU A 64 10.80 -24.74 18.90
N ASP A 65 9.80 -24.92 18.03
CA ASP A 65 9.43 -23.99 16.96
C ASP A 65 8.01 -23.47 17.22
N GLU A 66 7.88 -22.16 17.40
CA GLU A 66 6.60 -21.54 17.71
C GLU A 66 6.36 -20.26 16.89
N LEU A 67 5.08 -19.92 16.74
CA LEU A 67 4.69 -18.61 16.23
C LEU A 67 4.68 -17.62 17.39
N PRO A 68 5.65 -16.67 17.45
CA PRO A 68 5.73 -15.79 18.60
C PRO A 68 4.52 -14.87 18.67
N ASP A 69 3.89 -14.74 19.83
CA ASP A 69 2.87 -13.74 20.09
C ASP A 69 3.50 -12.43 20.64
N VAL A 70 2.69 -11.38 20.75
CA VAL A 70 3.13 -10.08 21.28
C VAL A 70 3.63 -10.17 22.73
N ASP A 71 3.08 -11.11 23.49
CA ASP A 71 3.44 -11.37 24.89
C ASP A 71 4.43 -12.54 25.06
N THR A 72 4.92 -13.12 23.95
CA THR A 72 5.96 -14.18 24.03
C THR A 72 7.22 -13.60 24.62
N ILE A 73 7.74 -14.24 25.66
CA ILE A 73 8.99 -13.87 26.32
C ILE A 73 10.16 -14.40 25.50
N LEU A 74 11.14 -13.54 25.27
CA LEU A 74 12.33 -13.84 24.51
C LEU A 74 13.52 -14.09 25.44
N HIS A 75 14.41 -14.94 25.01
CA HIS A 75 15.64 -15.25 25.72
C HIS A 75 16.86 -15.09 24.82
N VAL A 76 17.99 -14.77 25.42
CA VAL A 76 19.27 -14.79 24.70
C VAL A 76 19.56 -16.21 24.22
N GLY A 77 19.93 -16.35 22.94
CA GLY A 77 20.09 -17.64 22.27
C GLY A 77 18.87 -18.09 21.45
N ASP A 78 17.74 -17.44 21.59
CA ASP A 78 16.58 -17.67 20.70
C ASP A 78 16.91 -17.21 19.28
N ARG A 79 16.32 -17.87 18.30
CA ARG A 79 16.39 -17.48 16.90
C ARG A 79 15.03 -17.03 16.44
N ILE A 80 14.92 -15.77 16.03
CA ILE A 80 13.65 -15.20 15.59
C ILE A 80 13.72 -14.79 14.12
N ARG A 81 12.70 -15.14 13.34
CA ARG A 81 12.46 -14.60 12.02
C ARG A 81 11.57 -13.39 12.12
N VAL A 82 12.07 -12.26 11.70
CA VAL A 82 11.33 -11.00 11.68
C VAL A 82 11.12 -10.52 10.25
N VAL A 83 10.00 -9.84 10.04
CA VAL A 83 9.67 -9.16 8.79
C VAL A 83 9.89 -7.68 9.01
N VAL A 84 10.73 -7.08 8.19
CA VAL A 84 11.14 -5.67 8.31
C VAL A 84 11.20 -5.01 6.95
N ASP A 85 11.17 -3.69 6.96
CA ASP A 85 11.47 -2.86 5.80
C ASP A 85 13.00 -2.78 5.65
N MET A 86 13.50 -2.88 4.41
CA MET A 86 14.94 -2.88 4.10
C MET A 86 15.70 -1.68 4.67
N GLU A 87 15.07 -0.51 4.72
CA GLU A 87 15.67 0.69 5.30
C GLU A 87 16.05 0.51 6.77
N ASN A 88 15.34 -0.38 7.46
CA ASN A 88 15.46 -0.62 8.90
C ASN A 88 16.28 -1.86 9.27
N LYS A 89 16.84 -2.57 8.28
CA LYS A 89 17.65 -3.77 8.50
C LYS A 89 18.75 -3.58 9.55
N LYS A 90 19.44 -2.43 9.51
CA LYS A 90 20.53 -2.11 10.46
C LYS A 90 20.06 -2.03 11.90
N SER A 91 18.87 -1.50 12.15
CA SER A 91 18.30 -1.38 13.49
C SER A 91 17.97 -2.74 14.09
N VAL A 92 17.58 -3.70 13.27
CA VAL A 92 17.26 -5.07 13.71
C VAL A 92 18.52 -5.83 14.13
N LEU A 93 19.66 -5.55 13.52
CA LEU A 93 20.94 -6.15 13.91
C LEU A 93 21.42 -5.71 15.31
N LEU A 94 20.82 -4.67 15.91
CA LEU A 94 21.04 -4.32 17.31
C LEU A 94 20.52 -5.40 18.28
N LEU A 95 19.57 -6.24 17.86
CA LEU A 95 19.03 -7.33 18.67
C LEU A 95 19.97 -8.55 18.73
N GLY A 96 20.83 -8.71 17.72
CA GLY A 96 21.71 -9.86 17.64
C GLY A 96 22.39 -10.00 16.30
N MET A 97 22.82 -11.23 15.99
CA MET A 97 23.53 -11.53 14.75
C MET A 97 22.58 -12.13 13.72
N GLU A 98 22.73 -11.70 12.45
CA GLU A 98 22.04 -12.33 11.34
C GLU A 98 22.48 -13.80 11.25
N THR A 99 21.52 -14.71 11.15
CA THR A 99 21.72 -16.15 11.09
C THR A 99 20.74 -16.72 10.08
N SER A 100 20.86 -18.01 9.80
CA SER A 100 19.81 -18.74 9.08
C SER A 100 19.08 -19.65 10.05
N LEU A 101 17.76 -19.62 10.00
CA LEU A 101 16.97 -20.63 10.72
C LEU A 101 17.21 -22.01 10.10
N PRO A 102 17.30 -23.06 10.93
CA PRO A 102 17.45 -24.43 10.43
C PRO A 102 16.34 -24.73 9.43
N THR A 103 16.73 -25.22 8.25
CA THR A 103 15.81 -25.66 7.20
C THR A 103 15.35 -27.11 7.42
N ASP A 104 15.34 -27.58 8.67
CA ASP A 104 14.91 -28.92 8.95
C ASP A 104 13.45 -29.12 8.56
N HIS A 105 13.25 -29.84 7.46
CA HIS A 105 11.95 -30.19 6.90
C HIS A 105 11.01 -30.92 7.88
N LYS A 106 11.51 -31.42 8.99
CA LYS A 106 10.72 -32.09 10.03
C LYS A 106 10.09 -31.12 11.04
N ALA A 107 10.73 -29.98 11.34
CA ALA A 107 10.16 -28.95 12.21
C ALA A 107 9.26 -27.96 11.42
N GLN A 108 9.49 -27.83 10.11
CA GLN A 108 8.66 -27.01 9.21
C GLN A 108 7.26 -27.60 8.92
N ALA A 109 6.98 -28.86 9.33
CA ALA A 109 5.75 -29.55 8.97
C ALA A 109 4.46 -28.90 9.52
N HIS A 110 4.56 -27.86 10.34
CA HIS A 110 3.41 -27.24 10.98
C HIS A 110 3.15 -25.78 10.59
N LEU A 111 4.16 -25.04 10.14
CA LEU A 111 3.97 -23.64 9.77
C LEU A 111 4.05 -23.45 8.25
N VAL A 112 2.94 -23.00 7.66
CA VAL A 112 2.84 -22.69 6.24
C VAL A 112 2.70 -21.18 6.05
N SER A 113 3.26 -20.67 4.94
CA SER A 113 3.02 -19.31 4.48
C SER A 113 2.12 -19.35 3.26
N ARG A 114 1.02 -18.60 3.29
CA ARG A 114 0.04 -18.57 2.20
C ARG A 114 -0.35 -17.14 1.85
N HIS A 115 -0.54 -16.89 0.56
CA HIS A 115 -1.08 -15.63 0.08
C HIS A 115 -2.59 -15.73 -0.04
N ILE A 116 -3.31 -14.86 0.65
CA ILE A 116 -4.77 -14.82 0.67
C ILE A 116 -5.23 -13.46 0.15
N VAL A 117 -6.24 -13.46 -0.71
CA VAL A 117 -6.82 -12.21 -1.23
C VAL A 117 -8.06 -11.85 -0.42
N VAL A 118 -8.13 -10.61 0.05
CA VAL A 118 -9.29 -10.08 0.78
C VAL A 118 -10.43 -9.87 -0.21
N THR A 119 -11.45 -10.70 -0.13
CA THR A 119 -12.59 -10.67 -1.07
C THR A 119 -13.93 -10.45 -0.39
N LYS A 120 -13.98 -10.47 0.96
CA LYS A 120 -15.20 -10.15 1.71
C LYS A 120 -15.31 -8.65 1.93
N SER A 121 -16.41 -8.05 1.46
CA SER A 121 -16.70 -6.63 1.63
C SER A 121 -16.80 -6.18 3.10
N GLU A 122 -17.19 -7.10 4.00
CA GLU A 122 -17.31 -6.85 5.43
C GLU A 122 -15.96 -6.52 6.12
N LEU A 123 -14.85 -6.89 5.49
CA LEU A 123 -13.49 -6.63 5.99
C LEU A 123 -12.93 -5.30 5.47
N ASN A 124 -13.57 -4.70 4.48
CA ASN A 124 -13.12 -3.43 3.95
C ASN A 124 -13.24 -2.33 5.00
N GLY A 125 -12.14 -1.64 5.28
CA GLY A 125 -12.06 -0.58 6.28
C GLY A 125 -11.93 -1.06 7.75
N LYS A 126 -11.82 -2.37 8.01
CA LYS A 126 -11.48 -2.87 9.35
C LYS A 126 -9.97 -2.80 9.58
N ARG A 127 -9.55 -2.51 10.80
CA ARG A 127 -8.14 -2.59 11.19
C ARG A 127 -7.72 -4.04 11.36
N ILE A 128 -6.49 -4.36 11.00
CA ILE A 128 -5.93 -5.71 11.22
C ILE A 128 -5.98 -6.08 12.71
N GLY A 129 -5.66 -5.13 13.59
CA GLY A 129 -5.68 -5.33 15.03
C GLY A 129 -7.05 -5.75 15.58
N ASP A 130 -8.13 -5.21 15.02
CA ASP A 130 -9.51 -5.48 15.49
C ASP A 130 -9.97 -6.91 15.13
N LEU A 131 -9.36 -7.51 14.11
CA LEU A 131 -9.68 -8.89 13.70
C LEU A 131 -9.11 -9.94 14.65
N ASN A 132 -8.15 -9.56 15.50
CA ASN A 132 -7.49 -10.44 16.47
C ASN A 132 -7.10 -11.81 15.90
N VAL A 133 -6.69 -11.86 14.62
CA VAL A 133 -6.41 -13.09 13.88
C VAL A 133 -5.36 -13.93 14.60
N ARG A 134 -4.39 -13.27 15.22
CA ARG A 134 -3.32 -13.93 15.94
C ARG A 134 -3.83 -14.64 17.20
N ALA A 135 -4.60 -13.96 18.04
CA ALA A 135 -5.14 -14.52 19.27
C ALA A 135 -6.22 -15.58 18.99
N THR A 136 -7.05 -15.38 17.96
CA THR A 136 -8.20 -16.25 17.67
C THR A 136 -7.82 -17.49 16.86
N TYR A 137 -6.89 -17.33 15.91
CA TYR A 137 -6.57 -18.40 14.94
C TYR A 137 -5.13 -18.89 15.05
N HIS A 138 -4.29 -18.26 15.89
CA HIS A 138 -2.85 -18.53 15.99
C HIS A 138 -2.13 -18.39 14.63
N VAL A 139 -2.45 -17.31 13.90
CA VAL A 139 -1.93 -17.02 12.58
C VAL A 139 -1.41 -15.60 12.54
N SER A 140 -0.25 -15.36 11.95
CA SER A 140 0.33 -14.04 11.78
C SER A 140 0.13 -13.53 10.36
N ILE A 141 -0.39 -12.31 10.23
CA ILE A 141 -0.36 -11.57 8.97
C ILE A 141 0.94 -10.78 8.94
N THR A 142 1.82 -11.06 7.97
CA THR A 142 3.16 -10.48 7.91
C THR A 142 3.27 -9.34 6.93
N ARG A 143 2.63 -9.47 5.77
CA ARG A 143 2.69 -8.50 4.68
C ARG A 143 1.33 -8.31 4.05
N ILE A 144 1.13 -7.12 3.48
CA ILE A 144 -0.01 -6.81 2.63
C ILE A 144 0.51 -6.21 1.34
N ARG A 145 0.07 -6.76 0.21
CA ARG A 145 0.34 -6.19 -1.10
C ARG A 145 -0.91 -5.50 -1.62
N ARG A 146 -0.83 -4.19 -1.80
CA ARG A 146 -1.92 -3.33 -2.28
C ARG A 146 -1.47 -2.56 -3.51
N ALA A 147 -2.18 -2.73 -4.62
CA ALA A 147 -1.88 -2.05 -5.89
C ALA A 147 -0.40 -2.15 -6.32
N GLY A 148 0.26 -3.29 -6.06
CA GLY A 148 1.66 -3.52 -6.39
C GLY A 148 2.66 -3.11 -5.29
N ILE A 149 2.24 -2.33 -4.28
CA ILE A 149 3.08 -1.87 -3.18
C ILE A 149 2.99 -2.87 -2.02
N GLU A 150 4.12 -3.25 -1.45
CA GLU A 150 4.19 -4.05 -0.23
C GLU A 150 4.14 -3.16 1.01
N LEU A 151 3.29 -3.53 1.95
CA LEU A 151 3.07 -2.85 3.22
C LEU A 151 3.30 -3.83 4.36
N LEU A 152 3.92 -3.36 5.43
CA LEU A 152 4.01 -4.11 6.67
C LEU A 152 2.62 -4.20 7.32
N ALA A 153 2.21 -5.39 7.74
CA ALA A 153 0.89 -5.64 8.31
C ALA A 153 0.80 -5.18 9.77
N THR A 154 0.85 -3.86 10.00
CA THR A 154 0.72 -3.27 11.34
C THR A 154 -0.72 -3.34 11.84
N ARG A 155 -0.92 -3.30 13.17
CA ARG A 155 -2.24 -3.41 13.80
C ARG A 155 -3.20 -2.30 13.37
N ASP A 156 -2.67 -1.09 13.12
CA ASP A 156 -3.45 0.10 12.75
C ASP A 156 -3.78 0.18 11.26
N LEU A 157 -3.23 -0.72 10.45
CA LEU A 157 -3.47 -0.73 9.01
C LEU A 157 -4.91 -1.17 8.72
N TYR A 158 -5.60 -0.36 7.91
CA TYR A 158 -6.94 -0.67 7.44
C TYR A 158 -6.87 -1.60 6.23
N LEU A 159 -7.61 -2.72 6.30
CA LEU A 159 -7.76 -3.64 5.18
C LEU A 159 -8.61 -3.02 4.08
N GLN A 160 -8.26 -3.35 2.85
CA GLN A 160 -9.04 -2.99 1.66
C GLN A 160 -9.38 -4.23 0.85
N LEU A 161 -10.50 -4.14 0.16
CA LEU A 161 -10.87 -5.20 -0.79
C LEU A 161 -9.76 -5.32 -1.85
N GLY A 162 -9.38 -6.54 -2.20
CA GLY A 162 -8.30 -6.80 -3.16
C GLY A 162 -6.90 -6.80 -2.58
N ASP A 163 -6.72 -6.47 -1.30
CA ASP A 163 -5.44 -6.65 -0.63
C ASP A 163 -5.00 -8.12 -0.70
N ARG A 164 -3.75 -8.35 -1.02
CA ARG A 164 -3.12 -9.67 -0.92
C ARG A 164 -2.33 -9.73 0.36
N ILE A 165 -2.82 -10.50 1.32
CA ILE A 165 -2.17 -10.68 2.62
C ILE A 165 -1.31 -11.93 2.60
N THR A 166 -0.12 -11.86 3.21
CA THR A 166 0.73 -13.01 3.49
C THR A 166 0.47 -13.46 4.92
N VAL A 167 0.03 -14.69 5.07
CA VAL A 167 -0.40 -15.30 6.32
C VAL A 167 0.53 -16.43 6.67
N VAL A 168 1.01 -16.50 7.90
CA VAL A 168 1.90 -17.53 8.41
C VAL A 168 1.25 -18.18 9.64
N GLY A 169 1.20 -19.50 9.67
CA GLY A 169 0.61 -20.27 10.76
C GLY A 169 0.50 -21.75 10.43
N GLU A 170 -0.10 -22.51 11.33
CA GLU A 170 -0.43 -23.90 11.08
C GLU A 170 -1.42 -24.04 9.92
N GLU A 171 -1.28 -25.05 9.07
CA GLU A 171 -2.06 -25.22 7.84
C GLU A 171 -3.57 -25.16 8.09
N ARG A 172 -4.07 -25.88 9.11
CA ARG A 172 -5.51 -25.85 9.47
C ARG A 172 -5.98 -24.48 9.94
N ALA A 173 -5.11 -23.73 10.60
CA ALA A 173 -5.41 -22.38 11.07
C ALA A 173 -5.45 -21.40 9.87
N VAL A 174 -4.50 -21.53 8.95
CA VAL A 174 -4.47 -20.75 7.71
C VAL A 174 -5.70 -21.01 6.86
N ASP A 175 -6.19 -22.25 6.75
CA ASP A 175 -7.43 -22.59 6.04
C ASP A 175 -8.67 -21.90 6.66
N ARG A 176 -8.73 -21.79 7.99
CA ARG A 176 -9.81 -21.04 8.67
C ARG A 176 -9.74 -19.55 8.36
N VAL A 177 -8.54 -18.99 8.39
CA VAL A 177 -8.31 -17.59 8.07
C VAL A 177 -8.60 -17.31 6.59
N GLU A 178 -8.25 -18.22 5.68
CA GLU A 178 -8.62 -18.12 4.26
C GLU A 178 -10.13 -17.99 4.07
N LYS A 179 -10.91 -18.81 4.78
CA LYS A 179 -12.38 -18.70 4.76
C LYS A 179 -12.89 -17.37 5.36
N LEU A 180 -12.18 -16.83 6.36
CA LEU A 180 -12.50 -15.54 6.96
C LEU A 180 -12.31 -14.40 5.94
N PHE A 181 -11.22 -14.41 5.19
CA PHE A 181 -10.88 -13.37 4.20
C PHE A 181 -11.55 -13.58 2.84
N GLY A 182 -11.95 -14.82 2.53
CA GLY A 182 -12.74 -15.19 1.37
C GLY A 182 -11.97 -15.72 0.18
N ASN A 183 -10.72 -15.34 -0.04
CA ASN A 183 -9.74 -15.81 -1.07
C ASN A 183 -10.32 -16.23 -2.46
N SER A 184 -11.39 -15.59 -2.90
CA SER A 184 -12.04 -15.88 -4.18
C SER A 184 -11.76 -14.78 -5.19
N ALA A 185 -10.67 -14.94 -5.96
CA ALA A 185 -10.28 -13.97 -7.00
C ALA A 185 -11.44 -13.64 -7.96
N LYS A 186 -12.29 -14.62 -8.29
CA LYS A 186 -13.48 -14.41 -9.15
C LYS A 186 -14.48 -13.36 -8.62
N ARG A 187 -14.54 -13.12 -7.31
CA ARG A 187 -15.41 -12.07 -6.74
C ARG A 187 -14.88 -10.66 -6.99
N LEU A 188 -13.60 -10.52 -7.29
CA LEU A 188 -12.95 -9.24 -7.54
C LEU A 188 -12.94 -8.86 -9.03
N ASP A 189 -13.35 -9.75 -9.92
CA ASP A 189 -13.33 -9.51 -11.37
C ASP A 189 -14.39 -8.50 -11.83
N ILE A 190 -15.38 -8.21 -10.98
CA ILE A 190 -16.43 -7.24 -11.29
C ILE A 190 -16.05 -5.89 -10.65
N PRO A 191 -15.53 -4.92 -11.45
CA PRO A 191 -15.22 -3.60 -10.92
C PRO A 191 -16.49 -2.85 -10.54
N ASN A 192 -16.48 -2.18 -9.39
CA ASN A 192 -17.60 -1.33 -8.99
C ASN A 192 -17.52 0.02 -9.71
N LEU A 193 -17.96 0.05 -10.96
CA LEU A 193 -17.94 1.27 -11.79
C LEU A 193 -18.83 2.37 -11.21
N ALA A 194 -19.91 2.01 -10.50
CA ALA A 194 -20.82 2.99 -9.90
C ALA A 194 -20.11 3.92 -8.90
N SER A 195 -19.23 3.38 -8.06
CA SER A 195 -18.44 4.18 -7.11
C SER A 195 -17.49 5.16 -7.81
N ILE A 196 -16.91 4.75 -8.94
CA ILE A 196 -15.99 5.60 -9.72
C ILE A 196 -16.77 6.77 -10.34
N PHE A 197 -17.88 6.47 -11.05
CA PHE A 197 -18.67 7.52 -11.69
C PHE A 197 -19.32 8.46 -10.69
N LEU A 198 -19.77 7.96 -9.55
CA LEU A 198 -20.28 8.79 -8.46
C LEU A 198 -19.19 9.72 -7.90
N GLY A 199 -17.97 9.20 -7.69
CA GLY A 199 -16.82 10.00 -7.28
C GLY A 199 -16.47 11.10 -8.28
N ILE A 200 -16.51 10.79 -9.58
CA ILE A 200 -16.29 11.79 -10.65
C ILE A 200 -17.38 12.86 -10.61
N ALA A 201 -18.66 12.45 -10.52
CA ALA A 201 -19.78 13.39 -10.47
C ALA A 201 -19.69 14.37 -9.29
N ILE A 202 -19.38 13.85 -8.11
CA ILE A 202 -19.15 14.68 -6.91
C ILE A 202 -17.95 15.60 -7.11
N GLY A 203 -16.87 15.10 -7.71
CA GLY A 203 -15.65 15.86 -7.99
C GLY A 203 -15.91 17.03 -8.95
N VAL A 204 -16.68 16.79 -10.01
CA VAL A 204 -17.09 17.83 -10.98
C VAL A 204 -17.97 18.87 -10.29
N ALA A 205 -18.98 18.44 -9.53
CA ALA A 205 -19.84 19.35 -8.76
C ALA A 205 -19.03 20.23 -7.80
N PHE A 206 -18.10 19.61 -7.05
CA PHE A 206 -17.21 20.34 -6.14
C PHE A 206 -16.29 21.33 -6.87
N GLY A 207 -15.74 20.94 -8.03
CA GLY A 207 -14.86 21.79 -8.83
C GLY A 207 -15.55 23.01 -9.43
N MET A 208 -16.87 22.95 -9.63
CA MET A 208 -17.68 24.04 -10.15
C MET A 208 -18.09 25.05 -9.07
N LEU A 209 -17.98 24.72 -7.78
CA LEU A 209 -18.35 25.62 -6.69
C LEU A 209 -17.45 26.88 -6.71
N PRO A 210 -18.04 28.09 -6.71
CA PRO A 210 -17.29 29.30 -6.56
C PRO A 210 -16.82 29.47 -5.11
N ILE A 211 -15.52 29.46 -4.88
CA ILE A 211 -14.93 29.66 -3.55
C ILE A 211 -14.58 31.14 -3.42
N VAL A 212 -15.25 31.84 -2.53
CA VAL A 212 -14.96 33.25 -2.23
C VAL A 212 -13.87 33.28 -1.15
N LEU A 213 -12.68 33.73 -1.55
CA LEU A 213 -11.57 33.91 -0.61
C LEU A 213 -11.47 35.41 -0.24
N PRO A 214 -11.32 35.73 1.05
CA PRO A 214 -11.12 37.12 1.48
C PRO A 214 -9.84 37.68 0.82
N GLY A 215 -9.98 38.79 0.08
CA GLY A 215 -8.86 39.47 -0.63
C GLY A 215 -8.80 39.19 -2.13
N LEU A 216 -9.64 38.34 -2.70
CA LEU A 216 -9.76 38.14 -4.14
C LEU A 216 -11.01 38.88 -4.68
N SER A 217 -10.83 39.69 -5.73
CA SER A 217 -11.93 40.46 -6.36
C SER A 217 -12.91 39.57 -7.15
N GLN A 218 -12.55 38.31 -7.44
CA GLN A 218 -13.40 37.37 -8.14
C GLN A 218 -13.39 35.99 -7.45
N PRO A 219 -14.52 35.25 -7.47
CA PRO A 219 -14.60 33.90 -6.86
C PRO A 219 -13.66 32.98 -7.63
N PHE A 220 -12.82 32.27 -6.86
CA PHE A 220 -11.93 31.22 -7.37
C PHE A 220 -12.72 29.93 -7.61
N LYS A 221 -12.53 29.32 -8.78
CA LYS A 221 -13.08 27.98 -9.09
C LYS A 221 -11.94 27.03 -9.31
N LEU A 222 -11.98 25.87 -8.64
CA LEU A 222 -11.00 24.79 -8.81
C LEU A 222 -11.02 24.18 -10.23
N GLY A 223 -12.15 24.33 -10.92
CA GLY A 223 -12.39 23.71 -12.22
C GLY A 223 -12.69 22.20 -12.10
N ILE A 224 -13.12 21.63 -13.21
CA ILE A 224 -13.55 20.22 -13.29
C ILE A 224 -12.40 19.27 -12.90
N ALA A 225 -11.19 19.52 -13.40
CA ALA A 225 -10.02 18.68 -13.13
C ALA A 225 -9.55 18.80 -11.68
N GLY A 226 -9.44 20.01 -11.13
CA GLY A 226 -9.00 20.25 -9.75
C GLY A 226 -9.98 19.67 -8.73
N GLY A 227 -11.28 19.87 -8.94
CA GLY A 227 -12.32 19.33 -8.05
C GLY A 227 -12.35 17.81 -8.04
N SER A 228 -12.29 17.16 -9.20
CA SER A 228 -12.27 15.69 -9.28
C SER A 228 -11.00 15.10 -8.67
N LEU A 229 -9.84 15.73 -8.82
CA LEU A 229 -8.59 15.29 -8.21
C LEU A 229 -8.66 15.34 -6.67
N ILE A 230 -9.13 16.45 -6.10
CA ILE A 230 -9.26 16.60 -4.64
C ILE A 230 -10.22 15.56 -4.09
N VAL A 231 -11.39 15.39 -4.70
CA VAL A 231 -12.38 14.40 -4.26
C VAL A 231 -11.84 12.98 -4.39
N ALA A 232 -11.08 12.66 -5.44
CA ALA A 232 -10.45 11.35 -5.61
C ALA A 232 -9.44 11.07 -4.48
N ILE A 233 -8.61 12.06 -4.11
CA ILE A 233 -7.65 11.93 -3.00
C ILE A 233 -8.40 11.73 -1.67
N LEU A 234 -9.44 12.50 -1.41
CA LEU A 234 -10.24 12.37 -0.19
C LEU A 234 -10.92 11.01 -0.11
N LEU A 235 -11.51 10.53 -1.20
CA LEU A 235 -12.11 9.20 -1.26
C LEU A 235 -11.06 8.09 -1.10
N GLY A 236 -9.86 8.24 -1.65
CA GLY A 236 -8.76 7.32 -1.46
C GLY A 236 -8.29 7.24 -0.02
N CYS A 237 -8.19 8.39 0.67
CA CYS A 237 -7.73 8.45 2.06
C CYS A 237 -8.81 8.04 3.07
N PHE A 238 -10.04 8.51 2.89
CA PHE A 238 -11.12 8.35 3.87
C PHE A 238 -12.13 7.26 3.49
N GLY A 239 -12.23 6.90 2.21
CA GLY A 239 -13.17 5.89 1.73
C GLY A 239 -13.12 4.56 2.47
N PRO A 240 -11.93 3.97 2.69
CA PRO A 240 -11.82 2.73 3.46
C PRO A 240 -12.35 2.86 4.90
N LYS A 241 -12.11 4.01 5.56
CA LYS A 241 -12.61 4.28 6.92
C LYS A 241 -14.14 4.40 6.96
N MET A 242 -14.75 4.86 5.88
CA MET A 242 -16.20 4.99 5.72
C MET A 242 -16.85 3.74 5.13
N HIS A 243 -16.13 2.62 5.02
CA HIS A 243 -16.59 1.37 4.40
C HIS A 243 -17.01 1.52 2.93
N ILE A 244 -16.58 2.60 2.25
CA ILE A 244 -16.84 2.79 0.82
C ILE A 244 -15.88 1.87 0.06
N ILE A 245 -16.46 1.02 -0.81
CA ILE A 245 -15.68 0.12 -1.66
C ILE A 245 -15.18 0.93 -2.86
N THR A 246 -13.91 1.30 -2.83
CA THR A 246 -13.22 2.00 -3.94
C THR A 246 -12.38 1.06 -4.79
N TYR A 247 -12.49 -0.26 -4.53
CA TYR A 247 -11.69 -1.27 -5.23
C TYR A 247 -12.04 -1.33 -6.72
N THR A 248 -11.01 -1.31 -7.54
CA THR A 248 -11.08 -1.55 -8.99
C THR A 248 -9.95 -2.49 -9.39
N THR A 249 -10.20 -3.40 -10.31
CA THR A 249 -9.14 -4.26 -10.85
C THR A 249 -8.11 -3.42 -11.58
N SER A 250 -6.83 -3.81 -11.53
CA SER A 250 -5.75 -3.10 -12.25
C SER A 250 -6.04 -2.99 -13.75
N SER A 251 -6.61 -4.04 -14.34
CA SER A 251 -6.99 -4.05 -15.77
C SER A 251 -8.09 -3.03 -16.08
N ALA A 252 -9.14 -2.94 -15.23
CA ALA A 252 -10.20 -1.96 -15.42
C ALA A 252 -9.68 -0.52 -15.23
N ASN A 253 -8.80 -0.31 -14.28
CA ASN A 253 -8.17 1.02 -14.05
C ASN A 253 -7.33 1.46 -15.25
N LEU A 254 -6.52 0.56 -15.83
CA LEU A 254 -5.76 0.84 -17.05
C LEU A 254 -6.66 1.17 -18.23
N MET A 255 -7.73 0.39 -18.41
CA MET A 255 -8.70 0.61 -19.50
C MET A 255 -9.41 1.97 -19.37
N ILE A 256 -9.88 2.32 -18.17
CA ILE A 256 -10.53 3.62 -17.92
C ILE A 256 -9.54 4.76 -18.19
N ARG A 257 -8.28 4.60 -17.78
CA ARG A 257 -7.22 5.59 -18.04
C ARG A 257 -7.01 5.80 -19.53
N GLU A 258 -6.89 4.73 -20.32
CA GLU A 258 -6.70 4.83 -21.78
C GLU A 258 -7.87 5.49 -22.47
N ILE A 259 -9.10 5.10 -22.12
CA ILE A 259 -10.32 5.74 -22.63
C ILE A 259 -10.32 7.23 -22.27
N GLY A 260 -9.99 7.57 -21.01
CA GLY A 260 -9.93 8.95 -20.55
C GLY A 260 -8.92 9.80 -21.33
N ILE A 261 -7.73 9.27 -21.57
CA ILE A 261 -6.69 9.94 -22.36
C ILE A 261 -7.15 10.13 -23.82
N ALA A 262 -7.72 9.09 -24.43
CA ALA A 262 -8.20 9.16 -25.80
C ALA A 262 -9.32 10.20 -25.97
N MET A 263 -10.29 10.21 -25.05
CA MET A 263 -11.37 11.21 -25.04
C MET A 263 -10.85 12.63 -24.79
N PHE A 264 -9.89 12.79 -23.89
CA PHE A 264 -9.26 14.09 -23.62
C PHE A 264 -8.55 14.63 -24.88
N LEU A 265 -7.72 13.79 -25.52
CA LEU A 265 -7.02 14.18 -26.74
C LEU A 265 -7.99 14.50 -27.88
N ALA A 266 -9.06 13.72 -28.03
CA ALA A 266 -10.11 13.99 -29.01
C ALA A 266 -10.78 15.35 -28.74
N ALA A 267 -11.16 15.63 -27.49
CA ALA A 267 -11.80 16.89 -27.12
C ALA A 267 -10.88 18.11 -27.35
N VAL A 268 -9.60 17.98 -26.99
CA VAL A 268 -8.57 19.03 -27.25
C VAL A 268 -8.37 19.19 -28.75
N GLY A 269 -8.26 18.10 -29.50
CA GLY A 269 -8.13 18.14 -30.96
C GLY A 269 -9.31 18.81 -31.65
N PHE A 270 -10.53 18.51 -31.25
CA PHE A 270 -11.75 19.20 -31.78
C PHE A 270 -11.78 20.68 -31.41
N GLY A 271 -11.38 21.03 -30.16
CA GLY A 271 -11.31 22.41 -29.74
C GLY A 271 -10.26 23.20 -30.51
N ALA A 272 -9.05 22.68 -30.62
CA ALA A 272 -7.96 23.28 -31.37
C ALA A 272 -8.26 23.38 -32.88
N GLY A 273 -8.86 22.30 -33.45
CA GLY A 273 -9.17 22.26 -34.90
C GLY A 273 -10.10 23.37 -35.39
N LYS A 274 -11.05 23.79 -34.56
CA LYS A 274 -11.96 24.90 -34.89
C LYS A 274 -11.24 26.21 -35.10
N THR A 275 -10.19 26.47 -34.38
CA THR A 275 -9.44 27.76 -34.43
C THR A 275 -8.17 27.64 -35.26
N PHE A 276 -7.64 26.43 -35.46
CA PHE A 276 -6.37 26.20 -36.12
C PHE A 276 -6.32 26.72 -37.56
N ILE A 277 -7.31 26.32 -38.38
CA ILE A 277 -7.36 26.71 -39.80
C ILE A 277 -7.56 28.21 -39.97
N PRO A 278 -8.52 28.88 -39.28
CA PRO A 278 -8.65 30.35 -39.34
C PRO A 278 -7.38 31.06 -38.90
N THR A 279 -6.79 30.65 -37.76
CA THR A 279 -5.54 31.25 -37.24
C THR A 279 -4.38 31.09 -38.22
N LEU A 280 -4.28 29.96 -38.92
CA LEU A 280 -3.24 29.72 -39.91
C LEU A 280 -3.40 30.61 -41.11
N LEU A 281 -4.62 30.84 -41.59
CA LEU A 281 -4.95 31.69 -42.71
C LEU A 281 -4.78 33.21 -42.38
N ASP A 282 -5.02 33.58 -41.13
CA ASP A 282 -4.86 34.95 -40.64
C ASP A 282 -3.40 35.34 -40.31
N GLY A 283 -2.41 34.60 -40.84
CA GLY A 283 -0.99 34.91 -40.69
C GLY A 283 -0.29 34.07 -39.61
N GLY A 284 -0.96 33.12 -38.99
CA GLY A 284 -0.41 32.22 -37.95
C GLY A 284 0.68 31.27 -38.46
N TYR A 285 0.82 31.11 -39.77
CA TYR A 285 1.89 30.32 -40.38
C TYR A 285 3.31 30.83 -40.01
N VAL A 286 3.44 32.12 -39.69
CA VAL A 286 4.69 32.73 -39.24
C VAL A 286 5.18 32.11 -37.92
N TRP A 287 4.26 31.74 -37.03
CA TRP A 287 4.59 31.13 -35.73
C TRP A 287 5.13 29.72 -35.85
N ILE A 288 4.83 28.99 -36.95
CA ILE A 288 5.38 27.68 -37.22
C ILE A 288 6.90 27.77 -37.47
N GLY A 289 7.36 28.91 -38.00
CA GLY A 289 8.78 29.15 -38.20
C GLY A 289 9.57 29.57 -36.96
N TYR A 290 8.88 29.99 -35.90
CA TYR A 290 9.50 30.40 -34.62
C TYR A 290 9.49 29.28 -33.54
N GLY A 291 8.71 28.21 -33.70
CA GLY A 291 8.64 27.05 -32.77
C GLY A 291 9.40 25.88 -33.26
#